data_f663e5d96fc3c2db302d04e45ce74d5a
#
_entry.id   f663e5d96fc3c2db302d04e45ce74d5a
#
_cell.length_a   1.000
_cell.length_b   1.000
_cell.length_c   1.000
_cell.angle_alpha   90.00
_cell.angle_beta   90.00
_cell.angle_gamma   90.00
#
_symmetry.space_group_name_H-M   'P 1'
#
loop_
_entity.id
_entity.type
_entity.pdbx_description
1 polymer ?
#
loop_
_entity_poly.entity_id
_entity_poly.type
_entity_poly.pdbx_seq_one_letter_code
_entity_poly.pdbx_strand_id
1 'polypeptide(L)'
;MICWKVDKNSPLPIYKQLVNLVRDSVASGQLRKGEVLPSQRQLAKLLGLSRATIVKAMEEMTDAGLVDIKERNQAVVSDLSTKGVQWNVYFRRSGHRYCNIQKSSRIDGKEINLSRLRLSSEYSDCDTNLKSLRRIEQIIGTSSVLRRDDIHGIEPLQTAMLEYLNQRGVACSRDELLLVASPVQAISFVAELLLREGVHLYYSSPSDINYFGYLDSYGAQLHPLPSDPEGVVVDSLLAEGNPKNDKVLFIWSSCNPPTNVSLSKGRRDKILSVCKTHNIPVIDNCMLELYNLEKDGPNYLFRQGFSDGVVQIGAFPRGMAAGTWLSWIVAPKSVILRLEDIKEKRFRTIDILSQKILLHLLETGELQNYHDSVREKIREDTFSNNYLIQKYLGDIADWNRRASGWCFWLRFKKPINTKLLFESRQGISFNPGFFYDPLDTQHIMLNPPSLTKEQFEEGLKKLREEILYLFPEAFNKG
;
A
#
# COMPACT_ATOMS: atom_id res chain seq x y z
N MET A 1 5.18 8.50 50.93
CA MET A 1 5.93 7.28 50.47
C MET A 1 4.91 6.32 49.89
N ILE A 2 5.06 5.90 48.64
CA ILE A 2 4.07 5.01 48.00
C ILE A 2 4.07 3.65 48.67
N CYS A 3 2.89 3.12 48.89
CA CYS A 3 2.70 1.73 49.29
C CYS A 3 2.67 0.85 48.04
N TRP A 4 3.80 0.29 47.64
CA TRP A 4 3.92 -0.63 46.53
C TRP A 4 3.25 -1.97 46.88
N LYS A 5 1.98 -2.12 46.51
CA LYS A 5 1.22 -3.37 46.68
C LYS A 5 0.56 -3.76 45.36
N VAL A 6 0.60 -5.05 45.05
CA VAL A 6 -0.12 -5.65 43.94
C VAL A 6 -0.91 -6.87 44.41
N ASP A 7 -2.06 -7.09 43.83
CA ASP A 7 -2.89 -8.26 44.10
C ASP A 7 -2.63 -9.32 43.00
N LYS A 8 -2.02 -10.44 43.39
CA LYS A 8 -1.73 -11.55 42.50
C LYS A 8 -2.99 -12.32 42.06
N ASN A 9 -4.10 -12.15 42.77
CA ASN A 9 -5.37 -12.84 42.48
C ASN A 9 -6.34 -11.97 41.66
N SER A 10 -5.96 -10.73 41.39
CA SER A 10 -6.77 -9.84 40.57
C SER A 10 -6.80 -10.27 39.10
N PRO A 11 -7.93 -10.17 38.36
CA PRO A 11 -8.01 -10.40 36.94
C PRO A 11 -7.17 -9.39 36.12
N LEU A 12 -6.79 -8.26 36.75
CA LEU A 12 -5.95 -7.25 36.10
C LEU A 12 -4.48 -7.68 36.12
N PRO A 13 -3.79 -7.76 34.98
CA PRO A 13 -2.36 -8.12 34.92
C PRO A 13 -1.52 -7.24 35.85
N ILE A 14 -0.55 -7.86 36.57
CA ILE A 14 0.27 -7.20 37.58
C ILE A 14 0.96 -5.93 37.07
N TYR A 15 1.50 -5.95 35.82
CA TYR A 15 2.14 -4.78 35.27
C TYR A 15 1.15 -3.60 35.09
N LYS A 16 -0.12 -3.88 34.75
CA LYS A 16 -1.17 -2.85 34.68
C LYS A 16 -1.54 -2.29 36.06
N GLN A 17 -1.54 -3.14 37.09
CA GLN A 17 -1.75 -2.69 38.47
C GLN A 17 -0.66 -1.70 38.90
N LEU A 18 0.60 -1.96 38.54
CA LEU A 18 1.71 -1.04 38.81
C LEU A 18 1.57 0.28 38.07
N VAL A 19 1.16 0.25 36.81
CA VAL A 19 0.90 1.48 36.02
C VAL A 19 -0.21 2.31 36.67
N ASN A 20 -1.31 1.68 37.10
CA ASN A 20 -2.41 2.36 37.76
C ASN A 20 -1.97 2.94 39.11
N LEU A 21 -1.22 2.17 39.92
CA LEU A 21 -0.71 2.63 41.21
C LEU A 21 0.14 3.92 41.06
N VAL A 22 1.05 3.95 40.07
CA VAL A 22 1.85 5.15 39.81
C VAL A 22 0.98 6.29 39.31
N ARG A 23 0.02 6.02 38.42
CA ARG A 23 -0.93 7.02 37.92
C ARG A 23 -1.73 7.67 39.05
N ASP A 24 -2.30 6.85 39.91
CA ASP A 24 -3.13 7.32 41.03
C ASP A 24 -2.28 8.08 42.06
N SER A 25 -1.04 7.64 42.28
CA SER A 25 -0.10 8.31 43.18
C SER A 25 0.37 9.68 42.62
N VAL A 26 0.51 9.81 41.33
CA VAL A 26 0.79 11.10 40.69
C VAL A 26 -0.44 12.00 40.73
N ALA A 27 -1.64 11.46 40.44
CA ALA A 27 -2.87 12.21 40.45
C ALA A 27 -3.25 12.73 41.88
N SER A 28 -2.95 11.94 42.89
CA SER A 28 -3.17 12.33 44.30
C SER A 28 -2.03 13.19 44.89
N GLY A 29 -0.96 13.44 44.15
CA GLY A 29 0.18 14.21 44.64
C GLY A 29 1.12 13.44 45.59
N GLN A 30 0.92 12.14 45.77
CA GLN A 30 1.81 11.29 46.57
C GLN A 30 3.18 11.08 45.90
N LEU A 31 3.20 11.10 44.57
CA LEU A 31 4.42 11.21 43.74
C LEU A 31 4.49 12.60 43.12
N ARG A 32 5.60 13.26 43.35
CA ARG A 32 5.82 14.61 42.83
C ARG A 32 6.66 14.57 41.52
N LYS A 33 6.44 15.57 40.67
CA LYS A 33 7.27 15.81 39.50
C LYS A 33 8.76 15.77 39.86
N GLY A 34 9.54 15.08 39.04
CA GLY A 34 10.98 14.94 39.23
C GLY A 34 11.38 13.92 40.30
N GLU A 35 10.44 13.30 40.98
CA GLU A 35 10.72 12.26 41.96
C GLU A 35 11.22 11.00 41.25
N VAL A 36 12.30 10.43 41.79
CA VAL A 36 12.94 9.24 41.22
C VAL A 36 12.22 8.00 41.71
N LEU A 37 11.75 7.17 40.78
CA LEU A 37 11.20 5.86 41.11
C LEU A 37 12.33 4.86 41.45
N PRO A 38 12.03 3.84 42.30
CA PRO A 38 12.98 2.76 42.54
C PRO A 38 13.37 2.09 41.22
N SER A 39 14.62 1.69 41.10
CA SER A 39 15.14 0.99 39.94
C SER A 39 14.38 -0.32 39.67
N GLN A 40 14.35 -0.77 38.43
CA GLN A 40 13.68 -2.02 38.02
C GLN A 40 14.08 -3.19 38.93
N ARG A 41 15.39 -3.24 39.32
CA ARG A 41 15.92 -4.27 40.19
C ARG A 41 15.41 -4.16 41.64
N GLN A 42 15.27 -2.95 42.12
CA GLN A 42 14.70 -2.67 43.46
C GLN A 42 13.22 -2.99 43.50
N LEU A 43 12.44 -2.60 42.48
CA LEU A 43 11.00 -2.91 42.38
C LEU A 43 10.75 -4.42 42.28
N ALA A 44 11.55 -5.14 41.48
CA ALA A 44 11.44 -6.59 41.34
C ALA A 44 11.66 -7.28 42.70
N LYS A 45 12.68 -6.84 43.46
CA LYS A 45 12.97 -7.37 44.81
C LYS A 45 11.89 -7.01 45.83
N LEU A 46 11.43 -5.75 45.81
CA LEU A 46 10.43 -5.24 46.76
C LEU A 46 9.07 -5.95 46.62
N LEU A 47 8.69 -6.27 45.38
CA LEU A 47 7.37 -6.83 45.03
C LEU A 47 7.39 -8.35 44.85
N GLY A 48 8.56 -8.99 44.88
CA GLY A 48 8.68 -10.43 44.60
C GLY A 48 8.19 -10.81 43.22
N LEU A 49 8.51 -9.97 42.21
CA LEU A 49 8.04 -10.11 40.81
C LEU A 49 9.21 -10.40 39.86
N SER A 50 8.90 -11.00 38.71
CA SER A 50 9.90 -11.21 37.67
C SER A 50 10.38 -9.86 37.11
N ARG A 51 11.66 -9.83 36.70
CA ARG A 51 12.24 -8.64 36.05
C ARG A 51 11.47 -8.27 34.78
N ALA A 52 10.99 -9.26 34.01
CA ALA A 52 10.22 -9.04 32.80
C ALA A 52 8.89 -8.29 33.07
N THR A 53 8.20 -8.62 34.17
CA THR A 53 6.98 -7.92 34.58
C THR A 53 7.25 -6.46 34.93
N ILE A 54 8.36 -6.18 35.61
CA ILE A 54 8.76 -4.80 35.96
C ILE A 54 9.19 -4.00 34.72
N VAL A 55 9.96 -4.61 33.83
CA VAL A 55 10.36 -3.97 32.54
C VAL A 55 9.10 -3.57 31.78
N LYS A 56 8.14 -4.49 31.60
CA LYS A 56 6.88 -4.21 30.93
C LYS A 56 6.07 -3.10 31.62
N ALA A 57 6.04 -3.09 32.94
CA ALA A 57 5.38 -2.01 33.70
C ALA A 57 6.06 -0.65 33.47
N MET A 58 7.40 -0.62 33.47
CA MET A 58 8.17 0.61 33.22
C MET A 58 8.00 1.13 31.80
N GLU A 59 8.02 0.24 30.81
CA GLU A 59 7.73 0.59 29.41
C GLU A 59 6.33 1.21 29.30
N GLU A 60 5.32 0.59 29.87
CA GLU A 60 3.95 1.14 29.87
C GLU A 60 3.82 2.46 30.65
N MET A 61 4.55 2.63 31.76
CA MET A 61 4.59 3.90 32.50
C MET A 61 5.25 5.02 31.69
N THR A 62 6.34 4.70 30.99
CA THR A 62 7.02 5.63 30.08
C THR A 62 6.12 5.98 28.89
N ASP A 63 5.49 4.97 28.33
CA ASP A 63 4.54 5.10 27.24
C ASP A 63 3.29 5.89 27.62
N ALA A 64 2.83 5.73 28.86
CA ALA A 64 1.76 6.54 29.44
C ALA A 64 2.20 7.96 29.81
N GLY A 65 3.49 8.28 29.63
CA GLY A 65 4.08 9.57 30.00
C GLY A 65 4.08 9.87 31.48
N LEU A 66 3.90 8.85 32.32
CA LEU A 66 3.93 8.98 33.77
C LEU A 66 5.35 9.14 34.29
N VAL A 67 6.31 8.55 33.59
CA VAL A 67 7.75 8.59 33.91
C VAL A 67 8.59 8.89 32.67
N ASP A 68 9.67 9.62 32.86
CA ASP A 68 10.72 9.85 31.87
C ASP A 68 11.98 9.07 32.26
N ILE A 69 12.64 8.44 31.29
CA ILE A 69 13.91 7.75 31.55
C ILE A 69 15.03 8.73 31.27
N LYS A 70 15.80 9.08 32.31
CA LYS A 70 17.00 9.94 32.22
C LYS A 70 18.27 9.12 32.02
N GLU A 71 19.39 9.81 31.87
CA GLU A 71 20.71 9.17 31.78
C GLU A 71 20.93 8.15 32.90
N ARG A 72 21.58 7.02 32.57
CA ARG A 72 21.78 5.83 33.46
C ARG A 72 20.50 5.04 33.77
N ASN A 73 19.47 5.08 32.90
CA ASN A 73 18.22 4.32 33.06
C ASN A 73 17.44 4.64 34.34
N GLN A 74 17.50 5.86 34.83
CA GLN A 74 16.77 6.31 35.99
C GLN A 74 15.36 6.78 35.59
N ALA A 75 14.32 6.11 36.11
CA ALA A 75 12.91 6.50 35.89
C ALA A 75 12.53 7.65 36.85
N VAL A 76 12.07 8.74 36.28
CA VAL A 76 11.70 9.98 37.03
C VAL A 76 10.24 10.32 36.69
N VAL A 77 9.45 10.70 37.70
CA VAL A 77 8.06 11.14 37.49
C VAL A 77 8.01 12.35 36.57
N SER A 78 7.27 12.20 35.49
CA SER A 78 7.13 13.23 34.45
C SER A 78 6.30 14.43 34.94
N ASP A 79 6.52 15.59 34.32
CA ASP A 79 5.66 16.74 34.53
C ASP A 79 4.40 16.65 33.68
N LEU A 80 3.32 16.20 34.29
CA LEU A 80 2.02 16.09 33.61
C LEU A 80 1.38 17.48 33.36
N SER A 81 1.78 18.51 34.11
CA SER A 81 1.20 19.86 33.98
C SER A 81 1.74 20.62 32.76
N THR A 82 2.91 20.27 32.28
CA THR A 82 3.55 20.90 31.10
C THR A 82 3.38 20.12 29.82
N LYS A 83 2.94 18.87 29.92
CA LYS A 83 2.67 18.02 28.74
C LYS A 83 1.21 18.23 28.33
N GLY A 84 0.99 18.90 27.23
CA GLY A 84 -0.31 18.96 26.56
C GLY A 84 -0.87 17.55 26.24
N VAL A 85 -1.92 17.46 25.44
CA VAL A 85 -2.53 16.17 25.05
C VAL A 85 -1.45 15.20 24.54
N GLN A 86 -1.32 14.07 25.23
CA GLN A 86 -0.36 13.03 24.84
C GLN A 86 -0.96 12.16 23.74
N TRP A 87 -0.80 12.59 22.52
CA TRP A 87 -1.37 11.94 21.33
C TRP A 87 -0.99 10.46 21.21
N ASN A 88 0.24 10.07 21.58
CA ASN A 88 0.67 8.67 21.54
C ASN A 88 -0.16 7.78 22.49
N VAL A 89 -0.51 8.29 23.68
CA VAL A 89 -1.37 7.57 24.63
C VAL A 89 -2.80 7.48 24.10
N TYR A 90 -3.30 8.57 23.53
CA TYR A 90 -4.62 8.61 22.90
C TYR A 90 -4.72 7.59 21.76
N PHE A 91 -3.78 7.60 20.82
CA PHE A 91 -3.80 6.69 19.67
C PHE A 91 -3.65 5.21 20.05
N ARG A 92 -2.86 4.87 21.09
CA ARG A 92 -2.81 3.50 21.59
C ARG A 92 -4.13 3.03 22.19
N ARG A 93 -4.85 3.90 22.89
CA ARG A 93 -6.16 3.58 23.46
C ARG A 93 -7.25 3.42 22.41
N SER A 94 -7.17 4.16 21.33
CA SER A 94 -8.14 4.08 20.23
C SER A 94 -7.94 2.85 19.32
N GLY A 95 -6.96 1.98 19.62
CA GLY A 95 -6.73 0.75 18.84
C GLY A 95 -6.15 0.99 17.45
N HIS A 96 -5.79 2.23 17.10
CA HIS A 96 -5.13 2.52 15.83
C HIS A 96 -3.78 1.81 15.75
N ARG A 97 -3.75 0.74 14.98
CA ARG A 97 -2.50 0.06 14.62
C ARG A 97 -1.79 0.90 13.57
N TYR A 98 -0.83 1.72 14.00
CA TYR A 98 0.11 2.29 13.04
C TYR A 98 0.94 1.17 12.44
N CYS A 99 0.77 0.92 11.18
CA CYS A 99 1.67 0.05 10.44
C CYS A 99 3.06 0.73 10.41
N ASN A 100 4.04 0.13 11.09
CA ASN A 100 5.43 0.62 11.10
C ASN A 100 6.14 0.54 9.72
N ILE A 101 5.42 0.13 8.68
CA ILE A 101 5.91 -0.01 7.32
C ILE A 101 6.42 1.32 6.73
N GLN A 102 5.94 2.46 7.24
CA GLN A 102 6.34 3.78 6.74
C GLN A 102 7.77 4.22 7.09
N LYS A 103 8.52 3.50 7.92
CA LYS A 103 9.94 3.84 8.13
C LYS A 103 10.81 3.67 6.87
N SER A 104 10.33 2.92 5.87
CA SER A 104 11.05 2.73 4.60
C SER A 104 10.95 3.91 3.64
N SER A 105 9.96 4.80 3.80
CA SER A 105 9.72 5.91 2.87
C SER A 105 10.38 7.24 3.27
N ARG A 106 10.94 7.34 4.47
CA ARG A 106 11.80 8.48 4.84
C ARG A 106 13.21 8.24 4.30
N ILE A 107 13.33 8.34 3.00
CA ILE A 107 14.61 8.31 2.33
C ILE A 107 15.17 9.72 2.45
N ASP A 108 16.26 9.88 3.19
CA ASP A 108 17.14 11.02 3.00
C ASP A 108 17.52 11.03 1.52
N GLY A 109 17.32 12.15 0.82
CA GLY A 109 17.36 12.24 -0.65
C GLY A 109 18.68 11.82 -1.33
N LYS A 110 19.55 11.10 -0.62
CA LYS A 110 20.84 10.56 -1.06
C LYS A 110 20.79 9.03 -1.31
N GLU A 111 19.71 8.33 -0.95
CA GLU A 111 19.63 6.87 -1.15
C GLU A 111 19.05 6.52 -2.53
N ILE A 112 19.63 5.48 -3.18
CA ILE A 112 19.08 4.88 -4.38
C ILE A 112 17.95 3.95 -3.99
N ASN A 113 16.71 4.29 -4.32
CA ASN A 113 15.55 3.46 -4.03
C ASN A 113 15.23 2.53 -5.21
N LEU A 114 15.59 1.27 -5.05
CA LEU A 114 15.43 0.22 -6.07
C LEU A 114 13.98 -0.27 -6.25
N SER A 115 13.03 0.15 -5.40
CA SER A 115 11.66 -0.40 -5.39
C SER A 115 10.55 0.66 -5.41
N ARG A 116 10.87 1.88 -5.81
CA ARG A 116 9.89 2.96 -5.84
C ARG A 116 8.86 2.74 -6.95
N LEU A 117 7.58 2.61 -6.59
CA LEU A 117 6.48 2.39 -7.54
C LEU A 117 6.08 3.70 -8.26
N ARG A 118 7.01 4.25 -9.06
CA ARG A 118 6.77 5.38 -9.96
C ARG A 118 7.73 5.29 -11.15
N LEU A 119 7.38 5.95 -12.22
CA LEU A 119 8.30 6.14 -13.36
C LEU A 119 9.30 7.25 -13.05
N SER A 120 10.53 7.13 -13.55
CA SER A 120 11.53 8.20 -13.56
C SER A 120 11.17 9.27 -14.60
N SER A 121 11.86 10.40 -14.54
CA SER A 121 11.69 11.47 -15.53
C SER A 121 12.01 11.06 -16.96
N GLU A 122 12.78 9.99 -17.16
CA GLU A 122 13.08 9.45 -18.48
C GLU A 122 11.87 8.85 -19.22
N TYR A 123 10.82 8.50 -18.45
CA TYR A 123 9.54 8.02 -18.97
C TYR A 123 8.52 9.15 -19.08
N SER A 124 8.87 10.37 -18.64
CA SER A 124 8.04 11.56 -18.78
C SER A 124 8.57 12.33 -19.99
N ASP A 125 7.77 12.45 -21.04
CA ASP A 125 8.08 13.42 -22.07
C ASP A 125 7.87 14.84 -21.52
N CYS A 126 8.98 15.46 -21.04
CA CYS A 126 8.95 16.81 -20.50
C CYS A 126 8.44 17.85 -21.53
N ASP A 127 8.67 17.63 -22.81
CA ASP A 127 8.21 18.52 -23.88
C ASP A 127 6.69 18.43 -24.06
N THR A 128 6.13 17.24 -24.01
CA THR A 128 4.66 17.05 -24.05
C THR A 128 4.02 17.63 -22.80
N ASN A 129 4.64 17.45 -21.62
CA ASN A 129 4.18 18.07 -20.37
C ASN A 129 4.19 19.60 -20.42
N LEU A 130 5.26 20.21 -20.94
CA LEU A 130 5.38 21.67 -21.08
C LEU A 130 4.41 22.24 -22.13
N LYS A 131 4.23 21.54 -23.26
CA LYS A 131 3.25 21.89 -24.28
C LYS A 131 1.83 21.81 -23.71
N SER A 132 1.53 20.76 -22.98
CA SER A 132 0.24 20.60 -22.28
C SER A 132 0.01 21.73 -21.25
N LEU A 133 1.03 22.12 -20.47
CA LEU A 133 0.92 23.24 -19.54
C LEU A 133 0.68 24.58 -20.25
N ARG A 134 1.33 24.87 -21.36
CA ARG A 134 1.07 26.09 -22.18
C ARG A 134 -0.33 26.09 -22.77
N ARG A 135 -0.84 24.94 -23.19
CA ARG A 135 -2.23 24.80 -23.68
C ARG A 135 -3.25 24.93 -22.56
N ILE A 136 -2.90 24.52 -21.32
CA ILE A 136 -3.73 24.73 -20.14
C ILE A 136 -4.04 26.22 -19.93
N GLU A 137 -3.10 27.10 -20.15
CA GLU A 137 -3.30 28.55 -20.09
C GLU A 137 -4.42 28.98 -21.08
N GLN A 138 -4.45 28.43 -22.26
CA GLN A 138 -5.52 28.66 -23.26
C GLN A 138 -6.85 27.99 -22.86
N ILE A 139 -6.81 26.83 -22.22
CA ILE A 139 -8.00 26.08 -21.77
C ILE A 139 -8.62 26.75 -20.52
N ILE A 140 -7.80 27.32 -19.64
CA ILE A 140 -8.26 28.02 -18.42
C ILE A 140 -8.87 29.39 -18.74
N GLY A 141 -8.55 29.98 -19.88
CA GLY A 141 -8.83 31.36 -20.30
C GLY A 141 -10.29 31.84 -20.27
N THR A 142 -11.19 31.23 -19.51
CA THR A 142 -12.56 31.73 -19.34
C THR A 142 -13.22 31.28 -18.03
N SER A 143 -14.18 32.06 -17.59
CA SER A 143 -15.03 31.99 -16.40
C SER A 143 -15.62 30.62 -16.00
N SER A 144 -15.42 29.58 -16.79
CA SER A 144 -15.90 28.21 -16.50
C SER A 144 -15.12 27.48 -15.37
N VAL A 145 -13.91 27.95 -15.06
CA VAL A 145 -13.06 27.36 -13.98
C VAL A 145 -13.65 27.61 -12.59
N LEU A 146 -14.52 28.60 -12.44
CA LEU A 146 -15.12 29.02 -11.17
C LEU A 146 -16.49 28.39 -10.90
N ARG A 147 -17.03 27.58 -11.81
CA ARG A 147 -18.31 26.89 -11.59
C ARG A 147 -18.10 25.68 -10.67
N ARG A 148 -19.01 25.48 -9.73
CA ARG A 148 -19.12 24.24 -8.98
C ARG A 148 -19.51 23.14 -9.97
N ASP A 149 -18.64 22.13 -10.08
CA ASP A 149 -18.91 20.97 -10.92
C ASP A 149 -19.89 20.01 -10.27
N ASP A 150 -20.55 19.26 -11.14
CA ASP A 150 -21.35 18.11 -10.76
C ASP A 150 -20.45 17.06 -10.07
N ILE A 151 -21.03 16.29 -9.18
CA ILE A 151 -20.41 15.16 -8.50
C ILE A 151 -19.83 14.14 -9.49
N HIS A 152 -20.38 14.05 -10.68
CA HIS A 152 -19.95 13.13 -11.74
C HIS A 152 -18.75 13.66 -12.54
N GLY A 153 -18.38 14.92 -12.39
CA GLY A 153 -17.41 15.61 -13.24
C GLY A 153 -18.06 16.25 -14.49
N ILE A 154 -17.25 16.93 -15.30
CA ILE A 154 -17.76 17.62 -16.50
C ILE A 154 -18.29 16.64 -17.55
N GLU A 155 -19.43 16.94 -18.14
CA GLU A 155 -20.12 16.07 -19.11
C GLU A 155 -19.25 15.65 -20.30
N PRO A 156 -18.46 16.54 -20.95
CA PRO A 156 -17.59 16.13 -22.04
C PRO A 156 -16.56 15.07 -21.62
N LEU A 157 -15.99 15.18 -20.40
CA LEU A 157 -15.04 14.19 -19.89
C LEU A 157 -15.71 12.83 -19.66
N GLN A 158 -16.93 12.82 -19.10
CA GLN A 158 -17.67 11.57 -18.93
C GLN A 158 -17.87 10.85 -20.27
N THR A 159 -18.25 11.57 -21.31
CA THR A 159 -18.43 11.02 -22.67
C THR A 159 -17.11 10.46 -23.22
N ALA A 160 -16.02 11.24 -23.17
CA ALA A 160 -14.72 10.80 -23.62
C ALA A 160 -14.20 9.58 -22.83
N MET A 161 -14.51 9.51 -21.53
CA MET A 161 -14.16 8.36 -20.68
C MET A 161 -14.92 7.09 -21.07
N LEU A 162 -16.20 7.18 -21.40
CA LEU A 162 -16.97 6.03 -21.88
C LEU A 162 -16.38 5.48 -23.18
N GLU A 163 -16.01 6.35 -24.12
CA GLU A 163 -15.35 5.96 -25.37
C GLU A 163 -14.00 5.30 -25.10
N TYR A 164 -13.17 5.89 -24.24
CA TYR A 164 -11.87 5.36 -23.84
C TYR A 164 -11.98 3.96 -23.22
N LEU A 165 -12.93 3.75 -22.31
CA LEU A 165 -13.19 2.47 -21.67
C LEU A 165 -13.72 1.43 -22.64
N ASN A 166 -14.67 1.81 -23.53
CA ASN A 166 -15.23 0.93 -24.54
C ASN A 166 -14.16 0.42 -25.51
N GLN A 167 -13.25 1.29 -25.97
CA GLN A 167 -12.11 0.91 -26.83
C GLN A 167 -11.20 -0.12 -26.16
N ARG A 168 -11.24 -0.21 -24.83
CA ARG A 168 -10.49 -1.18 -24.01
C ARG A 168 -11.29 -2.40 -23.57
N GLY A 169 -12.50 -2.57 -24.10
CA GLY A 169 -13.37 -3.71 -23.82
C GLY A 169 -14.18 -3.59 -22.53
N VAL A 170 -14.20 -2.40 -21.90
CA VAL A 170 -15.07 -2.09 -20.74
C VAL A 170 -16.30 -1.38 -21.24
N ALA A 171 -17.33 -2.14 -21.58
CA ALA A 171 -18.61 -1.59 -22.00
C ALA A 171 -19.42 -1.22 -20.75
N CYS A 172 -19.51 0.08 -20.45
CA CYS A 172 -20.31 0.61 -19.35
C CYS A 172 -21.12 1.82 -19.79
N SER A 173 -22.22 2.07 -19.08
CA SER A 173 -23.04 3.27 -19.23
C SER A 173 -22.54 4.40 -18.32
N ARG A 174 -23.08 5.61 -18.54
CA ARG A 174 -22.77 6.77 -17.67
C ARG A 174 -23.12 6.48 -16.20
N ASP A 175 -24.21 5.79 -15.94
CA ASP A 175 -24.68 5.43 -14.58
C ASP A 175 -23.81 4.34 -13.91
N GLU A 176 -22.89 3.74 -14.65
CA GLU A 176 -21.96 2.73 -14.16
C GLU A 176 -20.53 3.27 -14.02
N LEU A 177 -20.31 4.57 -14.26
CA LEU A 177 -19.00 5.23 -14.19
C LEU A 177 -19.00 6.32 -13.12
N LEU A 178 -18.01 6.27 -12.21
CA LEU A 178 -17.74 7.33 -11.24
C LEU A 178 -16.29 7.80 -11.36
N LEU A 179 -16.08 9.08 -11.65
CA LEU A 179 -14.77 9.71 -11.62
C LEU A 179 -14.41 10.13 -10.21
N VAL A 180 -13.16 9.95 -9.82
CA VAL A 180 -12.62 10.28 -8.49
C VAL A 180 -11.23 10.90 -8.61
N ALA A 181 -10.80 11.66 -7.58
CA ALA A 181 -9.57 12.43 -7.65
C ALA A 181 -8.28 11.58 -7.58
N SER A 182 -8.36 10.34 -7.08
CA SER A 182 -7.17 9.48 -6.99
C SER A 182 -7.51 8.00 -6.80
N PRO A 183 -6.57 7.08 -7.11
CA PRO A 183 -6.74 5.65 -6.83
C PRO A 183 -7.01 5.34 -5.36
N VAL A 184 -6.32 6.02 -4.46
CA VAL A 184 -6.51 5.83 -3.01
C VAL A 184 -7.92 6.25 -2.59
N GLN A 185 -8.46 7.31 -3.17
CA GLN A 185 -9.84 7.72 -2.93
C GLN A 185 -10.82 6.68 -3.46
N ALA A 186 -10.59 6.14 -4.67
CA ALA A 186 -11.42 5.07 -5.23
C ALA A 186 -11.48 3.86 -4.30
N ILE A 187 -10.32 3.35 -3.87
CA ILE A 187 -10.23 2.22 -2.94
C ILE A 187 -10.90 2.55 -1.61
N SER A 188 -10.72 3.78 -1.09
CA SER A 188 -11.34 4.21 0.16
C SER A 188 -12.86 4.17 0.10
N PHE A 189 -13.45 4.68 -0.98
CA PHE A 189 -14.90 4.67 -1.14
C PHE A 189 -15.46 3.26 -1.28
N VAL A 190 -14.79 2.41 -2.08
CA VAL A 190 -15.19 1.01 -2.25
C VAL A 190 -15.04 0.22 -0.94
N ALA A 191 -13.96 0.47 -0.20
CA ALA A 191 -13.74 -0.14 1.11
C ALA A 191 -14.81 0.29 2.13
N GLU A 192 -15.13 1.58 2.20
CA GLU A 192 -16.21 2.09 3.07
C GLU A 192 -17.58 1.47 2.73
N LEU A 193 -17.83 1.19 1.45
CA LEU A 193 -19.08 0.57 1.02
C LEU A 193 -19.15 -0.93 1.35
N LEU A 194 -18.05 -1.66 1.15
CA LEU A 194 -18.07 -3.13 1.16
C LEU A 194 -17.47 -3.75 2.42
N LEU A 195 -16.60 -3.02 3.14
CA LEU A 195 -15.87 -3.58 4.27
C LEU A 195 -16.43 -3.08 5.60
N ARG A 196 -16.61 -4.00 6.54
CA ARG A 196 -17.05 -3.77 7.90
C ARG A 196 -16.65 -4.94 8.78
N GLU A 197 -16.85 -4.83 10.08
CA GLU A 197 -16.70 -5.95 10.99
C GLU A 197 -17.58 -7.15 10.57
N GLY A 198 -16.98 -8.34 10.57
CA GLY A 198 -17.63 -9.59 10.12
C GLY A 198 -17.51 -9.89 8.62
N VAL A 199 -16.95 -8.97 7.82
CA VAL A 199 -16.62 -9.23 6.41
C VAL A 199 -15.25 -9.90 6.30
N HIS A 200 -15.13 -10.90 5.43
CA HIS A 200 -13.90 -11.59 5.09
C HIS A 200 -13.37 -11.07 3.74
N LEU A 201 -12.26 -10.33 3.76
CA LEU A 201 -11.60 -9.84 2.55
C LEU A 201 -10.51 -10.81 2.11
N TYR A 202 -10.72 -11.47 1.00
CA TYR A 202 -9.74 -12.36 0.37
C TYR A 202 -8.91 -11.57 -0.65
N TYR A 203 -7.61 -11.84 -0.71
CA TYR A 203 -6.70 -11.14 -1.63
C TYR A 203 -5.58 -12.03 -2.13
N SER A 204 -5.03 -11.72 -3.31
CA SER A 204 -3.88 -12.45 -3.87
C SER A 204 -2.62 -12.25 -3.03
N SER A 205 -1.89 -13.33 -2.72
CA SER A 205 -0.58 -13.29 -2.04
C SER A 205 0.50 -13.93 -2.94
N PRO A 206 1.71 -13.36 -3.03
CA PRO A 206 2.12 -12.08 -2.46
C PRO A 206 1.45 -10.89 -3.13
N SER A 207 1.19 -9.81 -2.38
CA SER A 207 0.61 -8.57 -2.89
C SER A 207 1.02 -7.38 -2.03
N ASP A 208 0.80 -6.14 -2.52
CA ASP A 208 1.19 -4.94 -1.79
C ASP A 208 0.39 -4.79 -0.48
N ILE A 209 1.00 -5.19 0.61
CA ILE A 209 0.42 -5.17 1.96
C ILE A 209 0.02 -3.76 2.43
N ASN A 210 0.63 -2.71 1.84
CA ASN A 210 0.30 -1.33 2.20
C ASN A 210 -1.15 -0.99 1.84
N TYR A 211 -1.69 -1.57 0.76
CA TYR A 211 -3.10 -1.44 0.44
C TYR A 211 -3.98 -2.16 1.47
N PHE A 212 -3.56 -3.34 1.93
CA PHE A 212 -4.35 -4.15 2.85
C PHE A 212 -4.28 -3.63 4.29
N GLY A 213 -3.12 -3.12 4.73
CA GLY A 213 -3.00 -2.47 6.03
C GLY A 213 -3.91 -1.25 6.21
N TYR A 214 -4.26 -0.58 5.12
CA TYR A 214 -5.27 0.46 5.08
C TYR A 214 -6.69 -0.13 5.12
N LEU A 215 -6.94 -1.23 4.39
CA LEU A 215 -8.25 -1.89 4.33
C LEU A 215 -8.62 -2.56 5.65
N ASP A 216 -7.63 -3.05 6.42
CA ASP A 216 -7.82 -3.60 7.79
C ASP A 216 -8.48 -2.57 8.74
N SER A 217 -8.30 -1.26 8.49
CA SER A 217 -8.89 -0.21 9.31
C SER A 217 -10.42 -0.18 9.27
N TYR A 218 -11.05 -0.81 8.30
CA TYR A 218 -12.50 -0.96 8.20
C TYR A 218 -13.05 -2.16 9.01
N GLY A 219 -12.18 -2.93 9.69
CA GLY A 219 -12.58 -4.03 10.56
C GLY A 219 -12.83 -5.36 9.86
N ALA A 220 -12.58 -5.45 8.57
CA ALA A 220 -12.65 -6.72 7.82
C ALA A 220 -11.50 -7.66 8.21
N GLN A 221 -11.75 -8.97 8.14
CA GLN A 221 -10.72 -9.98 8.34
C GLN A 221 -10.01 -10.27 7.02
N LEU A 222 -8.67 -10.17 7.02
CA LEU A 222 -7.85 -10.34 5.83
C LEU A 222 -7.41 -11.79 5.64
N HIS A 223 -7.64 -12.34 4.44
CA HIS A 223 -7.31 -13.72 4.08
C HIS A 223 -6.46 -13.77 2.79
N PRO A 224 -5.17 -14.14 2.87
CA PRO A 224 -4.34 -14.30 1.71
C PRO A 224 -4.73 -15.55 0.92
N LEU A 225 -4.84 -15.42 -0.41
CA LEU A 225 -5.01 -16.53 -1.34
C LEU A 225 -3.70 -16.77 -2.10
N PRO A 226 -3.28 -18.02 -2.29
CA PRO A 226 -2.08 -18.31 -3.05
C PRO A 226 -2.22 -17.88 -4.51
N SER A 227 -1.10 -17.54 -5.14
CA SER A 227 -1.02 -17.20 -6.55
C SER A 227 -0.03 -18.13 -7.27
N ASP A 228 -0.34 -18.43 -8.53
CA ASP A 228 0.50 -19.20 -9.45
C ASP A 228 0.81 -18.37 -10.71
N PRO A 229 1.50 -18.90 -11.74
CA PRO A 229 1.78 -18.18 -12.96
C PRO A 229 0.56 -17.69 -13.76
N GLU A 230 -0.64 -18.17 -13.46
CA GLU A 230 -1.90 -17.72 -14.07
C GLU A 230 -2.66 -16.68 -13.19
N GLY A 231 -2.12 -16.35 -12.01
CA GLY A 231 -2.67 -15.41 -11.05
C GLY A 231 -3.24 -16.05 -9.80
N VAL A 232 -4.12 -15.36 -9.08
CA VAL A 232 -4.70 -15.82 -7.81
C VAL A 232 -5.49 -17.13 -7.96
N VAL A 233 -5.27 -18.06 -7.04
CA VAL A 233 -5.99 -19.34 -6.97
C VAL A 233 -7.20 -19.21 -6.06
N VAL A 234 -8.41 -19.32 -6.61
CA VAL A 234 -9.66 -19.07 -5.87
C VAL A 234 -10.32 -20.33 -5.31
N ASP A 235 -9.69 -21.48 -5.43
CA ASP A 235 -10.28 -22.77 -4.95
C ASP A 235 -10.47 -22.76 -3.42
N SER A 236 -9.52 -22.19 -2.68
CA SER A 236 -9.60 -22.08 -1.23
C SER A 236 -10.66 -21.05 -0.76
N LEU A 237 -11.06 -20.10 -1.60
CA LEU A 237 -12.17 -19.18 -1.32
C LEU A 237 -13.48 -19.90 -0.96
N LEU A 238 -13.66 -21.13 -1.49
CA LEU A 238 -14.83 -21.96 -1.25
C LEU A 238 -14.66 -22.89 -0.03
N ALA A 239 -13.42 -23.27 0.28
CA ALA A 239 -13.11 -24.23 1.33
C ALA A 239 -13.20 -23.64 2.74
N GLU A 240 -12.99 -22.34 2.89
CA GLU A 240 -12.98 -21.66 4.17
C GLU A 240 -14.33 -20.99 4.47
N GLY A 241 -14.92 -21.35 5.60
CA GLY A 241 -15.81 -20.48 6.32
C GLY A 241 -17.26 -20.86 6.39
N ASN A 242 -17.85 -20.33 7.45
CA ASN A 242 -19.28 -20.31 7.71
C ASN A 242 -20.00 -19.65 6.52
N PRO A 243 -20.98 -20.33 5.88
CA PRO A 243 -21.74 -19.76 4.77
C PRO A 243 -22.51 -18.47 5.12
N LYS A 244 -22.52 -18.07 6.40
CA LYS A 244 -23.16 -16.85 6.88
C LYS A 244 -22.29 -15.60 6.84
N ASN A 245 -20.98 -15.73 6.57
CA ASN A 245 -20.09 -14.58 6.56
C ASN A 245 -20.01 -13.96 5.16
N ASP A 246 -20.15 -12.65 5.09
CA ASP A 246 -19.97 -11.88 3.86
C ASP A 246 -18.52 -11.97 3.40
N LYS A 247 -18.31 -12.37 2.16
CA LYS A 247 -16.99 -12.45 1.53
C LYS A 247 -16.84 -11.36 0.48
N VAL A 248 -15.65 -10.81 0.36
CA VAL A 248 -15.24 -9.88 -0.71
C VAL A 248 -13.90 -10.35 -1.26
N LEU A 249 -13.71 -10.32 -2.57
CA LEU A 249 -12.46 -10.66 -3.22
C LEU A 249 -11.79 -9.40 -3.76
N PHE A 250 -10.55 -9.10 -3.33
CA PHE A 250 -9.72 -8.03 -3.88
C PHE A 250 -8.59 -8.60 -4.72
N ILE A 251 -8.49 -8.19 -5.97
CA ILE A 251 -7.48 -8.68 -6.90
C ILE A 251 -6.88 -7.57 -7.77
N TRP A 252 -5.75 -7.91 -8.38
CA TRP A 252 -5.16 -7.20 -9.50
C TRP A 252 -5.30 -8.10 -10.72
N SER A 253 -6.16 -7.74 -11.65
CA SER A 253 -6.32 -8.53 -12.88
C SER A 253 -5.12 -8.42 -13.81
N SER A 254 -4.37 -7.32 -13.70
CA SER A 254 -3.16 -7.06 -14.48
C SER A 254 -2.00 -6.65 -13.59
N CYS A 255 -0.81 -7.16 -13.90
CA CYS A 255 0.47 -6.74 -13.31
C CYS A 255 0.46 -6.72 -11.77
N ASN A 256 -0.04 -7.79 -11.11
CA ASN A 256 -0.10 -7.86 -9.65
C ASN A 256 1.29 -7.65 -9.01
N PRO A 257 1.51 -6.54 -8.27
CA PRO A 257 2.78 -6.35 -7.57
C PRO A 257 2.88 -7.29 -6.36
N PRO A 258 4.05 -7.88 -6.09
CA PRO A 258 5.35 -7.67 -6.72
C PRO A 258 5.67 -8.65 -7.87
N THR A 259 4.82 -9.64 -8.11
CA THR A 259 5.08 -10.74 -9.04
C THR A 259 4.95 -10.36 -10.50
N ASN A 260 4.23 -9.25 -10.76
CA ASN A 260 3.90 -8.76 -12.09
C ASN A 260 3.10 -9.76 -12.94
N VAL A 261 2.37 -10.67 -12.29
CA VAL A 261 1.51 -11.66 -12.94
C VAL A 261 0.18 -11.03 -13.28
N SER A 262 -0.28 -11.23 -14.52
CA SER A 262 -1.64 -10.92 -14.96
C SER A 262 -2.49 -12.19 -14.97
N LEU A 263 -3.79 -12.05 -14.75
CA LEU A 263 -4.71 -13.19 -14.77
C LEU A 263 -4.82 -13.76 -16.19
N SER A 264 -4.66 -15.07 -16.33
CA SER A 264 -4.98 -15.75 -17.59
C SER A 264 -6.49 -15.66 -17.90
N LYS A 265 -6.86 -15.83 -19.17
CA LYS A 265 -8.28 -15.84 -19.57
C LYS A 265 -9.06 -16.90 -18.79
N GLY A 266 -8.53 -18.13 -18.67
CA GLY A 266 -9.17 -19.22 -17.93
C GLY A 266 -9.35 -18.87 -16.45
N ARG A 267 -8.35 -18.21 -15.84
CA ARG A 267 -8.43 -17.79 -14.45
C ARG A 267 -9.47 -16.69 -14.24
N ARG A 268 -9.56 -15.71 -15.13
CA ARG A 268 -10.62 -14.68 -15.11
C ARG A 268 -12.02 -15.28 -15.18
N ASP A 269 -12.24 -16.20 -16.12
CA ASP A 269 -13.54 -16.87 -16.30
C ASP A 269 -13.91 -17.69 -15.05
N LYS A 270 -12.95 -18.38 -14.46
CA LYS A 270 -13.14 -19.15 -13.20
C LYS A 270 -13.50 -18.22 -12.04
N ILE A 271 -12.76 -17.10 -11.85
CA ILE A 271 -13.05 -16.12 -10.79
C ILE A 271 -14.48 -15.60 -10.93
N LEU A 272 -14.86 -15.13 -12.12
CA LEU A 272 -16.20 -14.59 -12.37
C LEU A 272 -17.29 -15.63 -12.12
N SER A 273 -17.10 -16.88 -12.57
CA SER A 273 -18.04 -17.97 -12.33
C SER A 273 -18.21 -18.29 -10.86
N VAL A 274 -17.11 -18.45 -10.13
CA VAL A 274 -17.11 -18.75 -8.69
C VAL A 274 -17.77 -17.63 -7.91
N CYS A 275 -17.35 -16.39 -8.16
CA CYS A 275 -17.85 -15.23 -7.43
C CYS A 275 -19.35 -14.97 -7.70
N LYS A 276 -19.81 -15.17 -8.93
CA LYS A 276 -21.23 -15.08 -9.28
C LYS A 276 -22.06 -16.15 -8.59
N THR A 277 -21.60 -17.41 -8.61
CA THR A 277 -22.32 -18.55 -8.00
C THR A 277 -22.46 -18.38 -6.48
N HIS A 278 -21.48 -17.80 -5.83
CA HIS A 278 -21.43 -17.65 -4.37
C HIS A 278 -21.75 -16.23 -3.88
N ASN A 279 -22.23 -15.36 -4.77
CA ASN A 279 -22.57 -13.96 -4.46
C ASN A 279 -21.42 -13.20 -3.75
N ILE A 280 -20.20 -13.33 -4.28
CA ILE A 280 -18.99 -12.69 -3.75
C ILE A 280 -18.65 -11.47 -4.61
N PRO A 281 -18.74 -10.24 -4.09
CA PRO A 281 -18.27 -9.06 -4.80
C PRO A 281 -16.78 -9.12 -5.08
N VAL A 282 -16.37 -8.66 -6.26
CA VAL A 282 -14.96 -8.60 -6.68
C VAL A 282 -14.54 -7.15 -6.82
N ILE A 283 -13.49 -6.74 -6.13
CA ILE A 283 -12.79 -5.47 -6.33
C ILE A 283 -11.61 -5.76 -7.26
N ASP A 284 -11.70 -5.29 -8.50
CA ASP A 284 -10.64 -5.44 -9.50
C ASP A 284 -9.82 -4.17 -9.61
N ASN A 285 -8.59 -4.20 -9.12
CA ASN A 285 -7.68 -3.07 -9.18
C ASN A 285 -6.85 -3.10 -10.46
N CYS A 286 -7.21 -2.28 -11.44
CA CYS A 286 -6.61 -2.20 -12.76
C CYS A 286 -5.63 -1.01 -12.93
N MET A 287 -5.18 -0.39 -11.85
CA MET A 287 -4.32 0.81 -11.93
C MET A 287 -2.98 0.60 -12.65
N LEU A 288 -2.51 -0.63 -12.72
CA LEU A 288 -1.24 -1.00 -13.36
C LEU A 288 -1.41 -1.55 -14.77
N GLU A 289 -2.62 -1.53 -15.34
CA GLU A 289 -2.90 -2.04 -16.68
C GLU A 289 -2.02 -1.41 -17.76
N LEU A 290 -1.66 -0.14 -17.62
CA LEU A 290 -0.73 0.53 -18.54
C LEU A 290 0.59 -0.23 -18.72
N TYR A 291 1.05 -0.88 -17.66
CA TYR A 291 2.34 -1.60 -17.64
C TYR A 291 2.23 -3.05 -18.12
N ASN A 292 1.03 -3.47 -18.48
CA ASN A 292 0.83 -4.79 -19.10
C ASN A 292 1.36 -4.78 -20.53
N LEU A 293 2.44 -5.51 -20.77
CA LEU A 293 3.08 -5.66 -22.09
C LEU A 293 2.60 -6.90 -22.84
N GLU A 294 1.64 -7.65 -22.31
CA GLU A 294 1.08 -8.83 -22.96
C GLU A 294 0.30 -8.42 -24.22
N LYS A 295 0.33 -9.30 -25.24
CA LYS A 295 -0.28 -9.01 -26.55
C LYS A 295 -1.80 -9.11 -26.55
N ASP A 296 -2.38 -9.80 -25.57
CA ASP A 296 -3.81 -10.15 -25.56
C ASP A 296 -4.73 -8.99 -25.12
N GLY A 297 -4.18 -7.78 -25.01
CA GLY A 297 -4.93 -6.59 -24.62
C GLY A 297 -5.23 -6.50 -23.12
N PRO A 298 -6.10 -5.56 -22.72
CA PRO A 298 -6.43 -5.33 -21.32
C PRO A 298 -7.11 -6.55 -20.68
N ASN A 299 -6.70 -6.87 -19.46
CA ASN A 299 -7.19 -8.04 -18.71
C ASN A 299 -8.31 -7.69 -17.71
N TYR A 300 -9.24 -6.81 -18.10
CA TYR A 300 -10.32 -6.37 -17.24
C TYR A 300 -11.34 -7.47 -16.92
N LEU A 301 -11.84 -7.47 -15.68
CA LEU A 301 -12.94 -8.35 -15.27
C LEU A 301 -14.30 -7.77 -15.61
N PHE A 302 -14.48 -6.45 -15.46
CA PHE A 302 -15.71 -5.79 -15.85
C PHE A 302 -15.82 -5.75 -17.38
N ARG A 303 -16.70 -6.55 -17.92
CA ARG A 303 -16.93 -6.70 -19.36
C ARG A 303 -18.37 -7.09 -19.64
N GLN A 304 -18.82 -6.95 -20.89
CA GLN A 304 -20.18 -7.29 -21.27
C GLN A 304 -20.55 -8.73 -20.83
N GLY A 305 -21.66 -8.84 -20.10
CA GLY A 305 -22.18 -10.11 -19.58
C GLY A 305 -21.62 -10.56 -18.23
N PHE A 306 -20.64 -9.83 -17.62
CA PHE A 306 -20.01 -10.17 -16.36
C PHE A 306 -19.82 -8.97 -15.41
N SER A 307 -20.67 -7.96 -15.52
CA SER A 307 -20.54 -6.71 -14.75
C SER A 307 -21.14 -6.76 -13.35
N ASP A 308 -22.12 -7.63 -13.10
CA ASP A 308 -23.03 -7.51 -11.93
C ASP A 308 -22.33 -7.66 -10.56
N GLY A 309 -21.20 -8.36 -10.49
CA GLY A 309 -20.48 -8.59 -9.23
C GLY A 309 -19.11 -7.90 -9.15
N VAL A 310 -18.74 -7.07 -10.14
CA VAL A 310 -17.40 -6.48 -10.24
C VAL A 310 -17.43 -4.99 -9.99
N VAL A 311 -16.54 -4.52 -9.12
CA VAL A 311 -16.17 -3.12 -8.94
C VAL A 311 -14.76 -2.94 -9.47
N GLN A 312 -14.60 -2.34 -10.63
CA GLN A 312 -13.33 -2.13 -11.29
C GLN A 312 -12.80 -0.74 -10.99
N ILE A 313 -11.55 -0.65 -10.54
CA ILE A 313 -10.86 0.60 -10.23
C ILE A 313 -9.71 0.78 -11.21
N GLY A 314 -9.70 1.90 -11.92
CA GLY A 314 -8.60 2.27 -12.79
C GLY A 314 -8.08 3.65 -12.49
N ALA A 315 -6.90 3.95 -13.01
CA ALA A 315 -6.26 5.24 -12.83
C ALA A 315 -5.45 5.64 -14.05
N PHE A 316 -5.29 6.95 -14.22
CA PHE A 316 -4.34 7.48 -15.17
C PHE A 316 -2.94 7.52 -14.57
N PRO A 317 -1.90 7.26 -15.37
CA PRO A 317 -0.54 7.15 -14.86
C PRO A 317 -0.05 8.49 -14.30
N ARG A 318 0.65 8.42 -13.20
CA ARG A 318 1.39 9.56 -12.65
C ARG A 318 2.52 9.92 -13.61
N GLY A 319 2.66 11.15 -13.97
CA GLY A 319 3.74 11.63 -14.86
C GLY A 319 3.27 12.01 -16.26
N MET A 320 2.02 11.72 -16.60
CA MET A 320 1.44 12.10 -17.89
C MET A 320 1.18 13.61 -17.98
N ALA A 321 0.77 14.24 -16.90
CA ALA A 321 0.68 15.69 -16.80
C ALA A 321 0.99 16.13 -15.37
N ALA A 322 1.70 17.24 -15.22
CA ALA A 322 2.23 17.71 -13.94
C ALA A 322 1.12 17.87 -12.88
N GLY A 323 1.14 16.99 -11.89
CA GLY A 323 0.26 17.09 -10.73
C GLY A 323 -1.19 16.64 -10.92
N THR A 324 -1.59 16.23 -12.13
CA THR A 324 -2.95 15.74 -12.37
C THR A 324 -3.10 14.30 -11.93
N TRP A 325 -4.07 14.07 -11.04
CA TRP A 325 -4.48 12.75 -10.62
C TRP A 325 -5.97 12.61 -10.88
N LEU A 326 -6.32 11.59 -11.62
CA LEU A 326 -7.69 11.21 -11.83
C LEU A 326 -7.78 9.69 -11.91
N SER A 327 -8.81 9.16 -11.31
CA SER A 327 -9.14 7.75 -11.31
C SER A 327 -10.61 7.56 -11.59
N TRP A 328 -10.98 6.35 -11.88
CA TRP A 328 -12.35 6.00 -12.18
C TRP A 328 -12.73 4.67 -11.52
N ILE A 329 -14.02 4.53 -11.23
CA ILE A 329 -14.64 3.31 -10.77
C ILE A 329 -15.71 2.96 -11.80
N VAL A 330 -15.71 1.71 -12.27
CA VAL A 330 -16.80 1.14 -13.06
C VAL A 330 -17.43 0.02 -12.23
N ALA A 331 -18.73 0.11 -12.03
CA ALA A 331 -19.47 -0.85 -11.22
C ALA A 331 -20.96 -0.83 -11.63
N PRO A 332 -21.76 -1.82 -11.20
CA PRO A 332 -23.21 -1.79 -11.42
C PRO A 332 -23.84 -0.49 -10.91
N LYS A 333 -24.86 0.02 -11.60
CA LYS A 333 -25.57 1.26 -11.26
C LYS A 333 -25.95 1.35 -9.78
N SER A 334 -26.43 0.25 -9.18
CA SER A 334 -26.79 0.21 -7.76
C SER A 334 -25.62 0.42 -6.80
N VAL A 335 -24.40 0.09 -7.23
CA VAL A 335 -23.15 0.32 -6.50
C VAL A 335 -22.72 1.77 -6.69
N ILE A 336 -22.72 2.27 -7.93
CA ILE A 336 -22.34 3.66 -8.23
C ILE A 336 -23.20 4.65 -7.43
N LEU A 337 -24.52 4.49 -7.41
CA LEU A 337 -25.41 5.36 -6.61
C LEU A 337 -25.00 5.46 -5.13
N ARG A 338 -24.51 4.36 -4.53
CA ARG A 338 -24.04 4.37 -3.14
C ARG A 338 -22.65 5.02 -3.01
N LEU A 339 -21.79 4.83 -4.00
CA LEU A 339 -20.48 5.48 -4.04
C LEU A 339 -20.58 6.99 -4.25
N GLU A 340 -21.58 7.45 -5.00
CA GLU A 340 -21.92 8.87 -5.16
C GLU A 340 -22.32 9.50 -3.83
N ASP A 341 -23.14 8.81 -3.06
CA ASP A 341 -23.54 9.22 -1.71
C ASP A 341 -22.34 9.38 -0.77
N ILE A 342 -21.39 8.43 -0.81
CA ILE A 342 -20.13 8.50 -0.07
C ILE A 342 -19.28 9.68 -0.58
N LYS A 343 -19.13 9.82 -1.89
CA LYS A 343 -18.37 10.90 -2.51
C LYS A 343 -18.93 12.26 -2.12
N GLU A 344 -20.25 12.45 -2.18
CA GLU A 344 -20.89 13.72 -1.82
C GLU A 344 -20.63 14.12 -0.35
N LYS A 345 -20.62 13.15 0.54
CA LYS A 345 -20.37 13.37 1.98
C LYS A 345 -18.91 13.63 2.30
N ARG A 346 -17.98 13.11 1.48
CA ARG A 346 -16.53 13.15 1.75
C ARG A 346 -15.80 14.23 0.92
N PHE A 347 -15.97 14.18 -0.41
CA PHE A 347 -15.26 15.04 -1.38
C PHE A 347 -16.17 15.29 -2.57
N ARG A 348 -16.89 16.37 -2.57
CA ARG A 348 -17.94 16.66 -3.57
C ARG A 348 -17.44 16.74 -5.01
N THR A 349 -16.24 17.25 -5.23
CA THR A 349 -15.78 17.58 -6.59
C THR A 349 -14.35 17.06 -6.85
N ILE A 350 -14.07 16.82 -8.13
CA ILE A 350 -12.73 16.68 -8.66
C ILE A 350 -12.31 18.08 -9.15
N ASP A 351 -11.04 18.43 -9.03
CA ASP A 351 -10.61 19.73 -9.53
C ASP A 351 -10.82 19.85 -11.05
N ILE A 352 -11.33 20.99 -11.47
CA ILE A 352 -11.71 21.23 -12.86
C ILE A 352 -10.52 21.20 -13.81
N LEU A 353 -9.34 21.58 -13.32
CA LEU A 353 -8.11 21.62 -14.12
C LEU A 353 -7.69 20.20 -14.53
N SER A 354 -7.63 19.26 -13.59
CA SER A 354 -7.36 17.86 -13.90
C SER A 354 -8.35 17.27 -14.89
N GLN A 355 -9.62 17.62 -14.75
CA GLN A 355 -10.67 17.16 -15.66
C GLN A 355 -10.47 17.69 -17.09
N LYS A 356 -10.18 18.97 -17.26
CA LYS A 356 -9.94 19.58 -18.57
C LYS A 356 -8.67 19.09 -19.24
N ILE A 357 -7.60 18.89 -18.45
CA ILE A 357 -6.36 18.32 -18.95
C ILE A 357 -6.61 16.92 -19.49
N LEU A 358 -7.28 16.09 -18.72
CA LEU A 358 -7.55 14.72 -19.14
C LEU A 358 -8.46 14.67 -20.37
N LEU A 359 -9.50 15.50 -20.40
CA LEU A 359 -10.37 15.63 -21.58
C LEU A 359 -9.55 15.96 -22.82
N HIS A 360 -8.67 16.96 -22.74
CA HIS A 360 -7.80 17.33 -23.85
C HIS A 360 -6.92 16.17 -24.32
N LEU A 361 -6.29 15.45 -23.38
CA LEU A 361 -5.42 14.31 -23.71
C LEU A 361 -6.18 13.14 -24.34
N LEU A 362 -7.44 12.94 -23.96
CA LEU A 362 -8.34 11.96 -24.58
C LEU A 362 -8.74 12.38 -26.00
N GLU A 363 -9.21 13.61 -26.18
CA GLU A 363 -9.68 14.13 -27.47
C GLU A 363 -8.58 14.23 -28.52
N THR A 364 -7.35 14.55 -28.12
CA THR A 364 -6.19 14.68 -29.03
C THR A 364 -5.48 13.35 -29.29
N GLY A 365 -5.80 12.28 -28.56
CA GLY A 365 -5.08 11.01 -28.60
C GLY A 365 -3.70 11.03 -27.94
N GLU A 366 -3.28 12.15 -27.34
CA GLU A 366 -2.01 12.28 -26.65
C GLU A 366 -1.88 11.28 -25.48
N LEU A 367 -2.98 10.92 -24.82
CA LEU A 367 -3.01 9.88 -23.80
C LEU A 367 -2.57 8.52 -24.36
N GLN A 368 -3.10 8.12 -25.50
CA GLN A 368 -2.74 6.85 -26.13
C GLN A 368 -1.28 6.85 -26.57
N ASN A 369 -0.82 7.94 -27.20
CA ASN A 369 0.58 8.09 -27.60
C ASN A 369 1.54 7.97 -26.41
N TYR A 370 1.19 8.58 -25.28
CA TYR A 370 1.95 8.44 -24.03
C TYR A 370 1.97 6.99 -23.55
N HIS A 371 0.84 6.29 -23.52
CA HIS A 371 0.76 4.89 -23.14
C HIS A 371 1.67 4.02 -24.01
N ASP A 372 1.63 4.22 -25.32
CA ASP A 372 2.43 3.43 -26.27
C ASP A 372 3.92 3.70 -26.11
N SER A 373 4.31 4.97 -25.94
CA SER A 373 5.69 5.37 -25.68
C SER A 373 6.23 4.77 -24.38
N VAL A 374 5.49 4.82 -23.28
CA VAL A 374 5.89 4.22 -22.00
C VAL A 374 6.02 2.71 -22.11
N ARG A 375 5.08 2.04 -22.77
CA ARG A 375 5.13 0.58 -22.96
C ARG A 375 6.33 0.16 -23.81
N GLU A 376 6.60 0.89 -24.89
CA GLU A 376 7.75 0.60 -25.75
C GLU A 376 9.05 0.78 -24.98
N LYS A 377 9.22 1.89 -24.28
CA LYS A 377 10.42 2.13 -23.46
C LYS A 377 10.61 1.06 -22.38
N ILE A 378 9.55 0.65 -21.67
CA ILE A 378 9.64 -0.44 -20.69
C ILE A 378 10.08 -1.75 -21.38
N ARG A 379 9.57 -2.02 -22.59
CA ARG A 379 9.93 -3.21 -23.36
C ARG A 379 11.41 -3.20 -23.75
N GLU A 380 11.90 -2.07 -24.26
CA GLU A 380 13.31 -1.86 -24.61
C GLU A 380 14.21 -2.02 -23.37
N ASP A 381 13.86 -1.36 -22.26
CA ASP A 381 14.64 -1.39 -21.05
C ASP A 381 14.62 -2.76 -20.34
N THR A 382 13.59 -3.57 -20.58
CA THR A 382 13.48 -4.91 -19.96
C THR A 382 14.68 -5.79 -20.26
N PHE A 383 15.20 -5.74 -21.49
CA PHE A 383 16.38 -6.52 -21.87
C PHE A 383 17.63 -6.06 -21.11
N SER A 384 17.89 -4.76 -21.09
CA SER A 384 19.04 -4.19 -20.38
C SER A 384 18.95 -4.41 -18.86
N ASN A 385 17.76 -4.29 -18.29
CA ASN A 385 17.51 -4.53 -16.86
C ASN A 385 17.75 -6.01 -16.48
N ASN A 386 17.27 -6.96 -17.29
CA ASN A 386 17.57 -8.38 -17.10
C ASN A 386 19.07 -8.68 -17.17
N TYR A 387 19.78 -8.04 -18.11
CA TYR A 387 21.23 -8.17 -18.21
C TYR A 387 21.95 -7.66 -16.97
N LEU A 388 21.56 -6.49 -16.45
CA LEU A 388 22.16 -5.92 -15.24
C LEU A 388 21.87 -6.79 -14.00
N ILE A 389 20.63 -7.27 -13.83
CA ILE A 389 20.27 -8.19 -12.73
C ILE A 389 21.09 -9.49 -12.87
N GLN A 390 21.22 -10.07 -14.06
CA GLN A 390 22.02 -11.26 -14.31
C GLN A 390 23.51 -11.02 -13.98
N LYS A 391 24.05 -9.87 -14.36
CA LYS A 391 25.45 -9.49 -14.12
C LYS A 391 25.78 -9.41 -12.62
N TYR A 392 24.89 -8.81 -11.83
CA TYR A 392 25.18 -8.53 -10.42
C TYR A 392 24.59 -9.54 -9.43
N LEU A 393 23.47 -10.20 -9.77
CA LEU A 393 22.74 -11.07 -8.84
C LEU A 393 22.46 -12.47 -9.41
N GLY A 394 22.79 -12.76 -10.66
CA GLY A 394 22.41 -14.00 -11.32
C GLY A 394 23.02 -15.27 -10.74
N ASP A 395 24.12 -15.17 -10.02
CA ASP A 395 24.75 -16.27 -9.28
C ASP A 395 23.99 -16.61 -7.98
N ILE A 396 23.35 -15.63 -7.34
CA ILE A 396 22.72 -15.76 -6.02
C ILE A 396 21.21 -15.65 -6.03
N ALA A 397 20.56 -15.20 -7.12
CA ALA A 397 19.12 -15.03 -7.21
C ALA A 397 18.53 -15.56 -8.53
N ASP A 398 17.25 -15.94 -8.47
CA ASP A 398 16.39 -16.18 -9.60
C ASP A 398 15.26 -15.16 -9.62
N TRP A 399 14.69 -14.86 -10.78
CA TRP A 399 13.57 -13.92 -10.92
C TRP A 399 12.69 -14.26 -12.11
N ASN A 400 11.50 -13.67 -12.16
CA ASN A 400 10.62 -13.77 -13.32
C ASN A 400 11.19 -12.94 -14.47
N ARG A 401 11.64 -13.60 -15.52
CA ARG A 401 12.21 -12.96 -16.74
C ARG A 401 11.15 -12.57 -17.76
N ARG A 402 9.89 -12.49 -17.37
CA ARG A 402 8.79 -12.19 -18.29
C ARG A 402 8.89 -10.79 -18.88
N ALA A 403 8.26 -10.60 -20.05
CA ALA A 403 8.33 -9.37 -20.85
C ALA A 403 7.74 -8.10 -20.22
N SER A 404 7.00 -8.22 -19.14
CA SER A 404 6.43 -7.08 -18.39
C SER A 404 7.44 -6.54 -17.37
N GLY A 405 8.49 -5.85 -17.85
CA GLY A 405 9.60 -5.35 -17.03
C GLY A 405 9.30 -4.17 -16.12
N TRP A 406 8.05 -4.00 -15.68
CA TRP A 406 7.63 -2.99 -14.71
C TRP A 406 8.28 -3.20 -13.34
N CYS A 407 8.26 -4.44 -12.79
CA CYS A 407 8.99 -4.82 -11.61
C CYS A 407 9.53 -6.24 -11.70
N PHE A 408 10.58 -6.50 -10.94
CA PHE A 408 11.22 -7.81 -10.86
C PHE A 408 11.09 -8.33 -9.44
N TRP A 409 10.57 -9.54 -9.31
CA TRP A 409 10.47 -10.28 -8.06
C TRP A 409 11.60 -11.29 -8.00
N LEU A 410 12.63 -11.00 -7.17
CA LEU A 410 13.83 -11.81 -7.04
C LEU A 410 13.73 -12.71 -5.83
N ARG A 411 14.04 -13.99 -6.03
CA ARG A 411 14.19 -14.98 -4.97
C ARG A 411 15.66 -15.32 -4.81
N PHE A 412 16.19 -15.22 -3.62
CA PHE A 412 17.54 -15.69 -3.34
C PHE A 412 17.61 -17.21 -3.31
N LYS A 413 18.66 -17.79 -3.96
CA LYS A 413 18.89 -19.25 -4.09
C LYS A 413 19.33 -19.89 -2.77
N LYS A 414 20.00 -19.11 -1.94
CA LYS A 414 20.46 -19.50 -0.59
C LYS A 414 19.72 -18.69 0.46
N PRO A 415 19.70 -19.15 1.73
CA PRO A 415 19.01 -18.45 2.81
C PRO A 415 19.66 -17.09 3.08
N ILE A 416 19.15 -16.04 2.44
CA ILE A 416 19.49 -14.65 2.72
C ILE A 416 18.30 -14.04 3.43
N ASN A 417 18.47 -13.65 4.70
CA ASN A 417 17.42 -13.02 5.46
C ASN A 417 17.22 -11.56 4.98
N THR A 418 16.22 -11.35 4.14
CA THR A 418 15.94 -10.04 3.54
C THR A 418 15.51 -8.99 4.55
N LYS A 419 15.04 -9.38 5.74
CA LYS A 419 14.74 -8.46 6.84
C LYS A 419 16.04 -7.89 7.43
N LEU A 420 17.03 -8.75 7.72
CA LEU A 420 18.32 -8.31 8.20
C LEU A 420 19.02 -7.42 7.17
N LEU A 421 19.01 -7.82 5.89
CA LEU A 421 19.55 -7.02 4.79
C LEU A 421 18.86 -5.65 4.69
N PHE A 422 17.54 -5.59 4.91
CA PHE A 422 16.78 -4.33 4.90
C PHE A 422 17.13 -3.42 6.09
N GLU A 423 17.40 -3.99 7.26
CA GLU A 423 17.74 -3.23 8.48
C GLU A 423 19.18 -2.68 8.43
N SER A 424 20.11 -3.38 7.78
CA SER A 424 21.54 -3.03 7.71
C SER A 424 21.93 -2.16 6.52
N ARG A 425 21.06 -2.03 5.50
CA ARG A 425 21.34 -1.36 4.23
C ARG A 425 21.93 0.05 4.37
N GLN A 426 22.90 0.36 3.53
CA GLN A 426 23.55 1.67 3.47
C GLN A 426 23.49 2.26 2.06
N GLY A 427 22.93 3.49 1.94
CA GLY A 427 22.88 4.23 0.68
C GLY A 427 21.96 3.65 -0.40
N ILE A 428 21.24 2.56 -0.10
CA ILE A 428 20.21 1.95 -0.95
C ILE A 428 18.95 1.68 -0.15
N SER A 429 17.83 1.57 -0.85
CA SER A 429 16.56 1.12 -0.29
C SER A 429 15.86 0.19 -1.27
N PHE A 430 15.19 -0.85 -0.76
CA PHE A 430 14.42 -1.81 -1.54
C PHE A 430 13.25 -2.34 -0.72
N ASN A 431 12.28 -2.97 -1.38
CA ASN A 431 11.15 -3.59 -0.70
C ASN A 431 11.43 -5.09 -0.51
N PRO A 432 11.62 -5.56 0.73
CA PRO A 432 11.81 -6.98 1.05
C PRO A 432 10.48 -7.74 0.95
N GLY A 433 10.58 -9.08 0.84
CA GLY A 433 9.45 -9.97 0.68
C GLY A 433 8.36 -9.81 1.75
N PHE A 434 8.75 -9.60 2.99
CA PHE A 434 7.78 -9.43 4.09
C PHE A 434 6.89 -8.18 4.00
N PHE A 435 7.11 -7.29 3.02
CA PHE A 435 6.18 -6.20 2.69
C PHE A 435 4.98 -6.70 1.87
N TYR A 436 5.10 -7.86 1.25
CA TYR A 436 4.11 -8.46 0.35
C TYR A 436 3.50 -9.75 0.89
N ASP A 437 4.27 -10.48 1.70
CA ASP A 437 3.86 -11.64 2.47
C ASP A 437 4.62 -11.63 3.80
N PRO A 438 3.93 -11.49 4.95
CA PRO A 438 4.58 -11.37 6.27
C PRO A 438 5.55 -12.50 6.63
N LEU A 439 5.42 -13.66 6.00
CA LEU A 439 6.27 -14.83 6.23
C LEU A 439 7.46 -14.91 5.26
N ASP A 440 7.48 -14.07 4.24
CA ASP A 440 8.53 -14.09 3.21
C ASP A 440 9.80 -13.36 3.67
N THR A 441 10.87 -14.11 3.81
CA THR A 441 12.20 -13.61 4.17
C THR A 441 13.26 -13.80 3.07
N GLN A 442 12.86 -14.28 1.88
CA GLN A 442 13.81 -14.66 0.82
C GLN A 442 13.68 -13.86 -0.47
N HIS A 443 12.68 -13.00 -0.57
CA HIS A 443 12.46 -12.22 -1.78
C HIS A 443 12.74 -10.73 -1.58
N ILE A 444 13.04 -10.08 -2.71
CA ILE A 444 13.04 -8.60 -2.82
C ILE A 444 12.34 -8.20 -4.11
N MET A 445 11.71 -7.04 -4.10
CA MET A 445 11.18 -6.42 -5.32
C MET A 445 12.12 -5.33 -5.80
N LEU A 446 12.36 -5.29 -7.10
CA LEU A 446 13.07 -4.20 -7.80
C LEU A 446 12.14 -3.55 -8.83
N ASN A 447 12.20 -2.22 -8.95
CA ASN A 447 11.47 -1.44 -9.94
C ASN A 447 12.44 -0.54 -10.73
N PRO A 448 13.11 -1.07 -11.79
CA PRO A 448 14.05 -0.31 -12.60
C PRO A 448 13.45 0.96 -13.22
N PRO A 449 12.20 0.98 -13.76
CA PRO A 449 11.62 2.16 -14.36
C PRO A 449 11.52 3.40 -13.45
N SER A 450 11.80 3.26 -12.18
CA SER A 450 11.85 4.39 -11.23
C SER A 450 13.20 5.12 -11.21
N LEU A 451 14.21 4.60 -11.88
CA LEU A 451 15.61 5.03 -11.85
C LEU A 451 16.14 5.27 -13.28
N THR A 452 17.23 6.02 -13.39
CA THR A 452 18.06 5.96 -14.61
C THR A 452 18.83 4.65 -14.65
N LYS A 453 19.32 4.27 -15.83
CA LYS A 453 20.09 3.03 -16.01
C LYS A 453 21.34 3.01 -15.12
N GLU A 454 22.04 4.14 -15.01
CA GLU A 454 23.23 4.31 -14.17
C GLU A 454 22.90 4.17 -12.68
N GLN A 455 21.80 4.77 -12.24
CA GLN A 455 21.33 4.64 -10.87
C GLN A 455 20.94 3.20 -10.53
N PHE A 456 20.29 2.51 -11.47
CA PHE A 456 19.92 1.11 -11.28
C PHE A 456 21.13 0.22 -11.19
N GLU A 457 22.13 0.38 -12.09
CA GLU A 457 23.39 -0.38 -12.05
C GLU A 457 24.18 -0.12 -10.76
N GLU A 458 24.31 1.13 -10.34
CA GLU A 458 24.96 1.50 -9.07
C GLU A 458 24.22 0.88 -7.87
N GLY A 459 22.90 0.92 -7.87
CA GLY A 459 22.08 0.33 -6.81
C GLY A 459 22.25 -1.19 -6.71
N LEU A 460 22.30 -1.89 -7.85
CA LEU A 460 22.57 -3.34 -7.88
C LEU A 460 23.97 -3.69 -7.37
N LYS A 461 24.97 -2.87 -7.73
CA LYS A 461 26.35 -3.04 -7.24
C LYS A 461 26.41 -2.92 -5.71
N LYS A 462 25.84 -1.86 -5.15
CA LYS A 462 25.77 -1.65 -3.69
C LYS A 462 24.99 -2.78 -3.00
N LEU A 463 23.88 -3.21 -3.58
CA LEU A 463 23.09 -4.32 -3.04
C LEU A 463 23.92 -5.61 -2.99
N ARG A 464 24.69 -5.92 -4.05
CA ARG A 464 25.60 -7.07 -4.05
C ARG A 464 26.70 -6.97 -2.99
N GLU A 465 27.30 -5.80 -2.84
CA GLU A 465 28.34 -5.54 -1.83
C GLU A 465 27.79 -5.75 -0.40
N GLU A 466 26.59 -5.27 -0.13
CA GLU A 466 25.93 -5.45 1.18
C GLU A 466 25.58 -6.93 1.45
N ILE A 467 25.07 -7.64 0.42
CA ILE A 467 24.81 -9.09 0.55
C ILE A 467 26.12 -9.85 0.79
N LEU A 468 27.20 -9.52 0.09
CA LEU A 468 28.50 -10.16 0.28
C LEU A 468 29.06 -9.93 1.69
N TYR A 469 28.85 -8.74 2.22
CA TYR A 469 29.29 -8.39 3.57
C TYR A 469 28.51 -9.14 4.65
N LEU A 470 27.18 -9.23 4.53
CA LEU A 470 26.32 -9.85 5.54
C LEU A 470 26.19 -11.37 5.40
N PHE A 471 26.27 -11.89 4.19
CA PHE A 471 26.04 -13.30 3.84
C PHE A 471 27.13 -13.84 2.89
N PRO A 472 28.41 -13.84 3.31
CA PRO A 472 29.52 -14.28 2.43
C PRO A 472 29.35 -15.74 1.96
N GLU A 473 28.66 -16.57 2.76
CA GLU A 473 28.35 -17.96 2.43
C GLU A 473 27.40 -18.10 1.22
N ALA A 474 26.63 -17.05 0.88
CA ALA A 474 25.77 -17.08 -0.28
C ALA A 474 26.54 -17.19 -1.61
N PHE A 475 27.82 -16.78 -1.62
CA PHE A 475 28.70 -16.78 -2.81
C PHE A 475 29.61 -18.01 -2.87
N ASN A 476 29.70 -18.81 -1.81
CA ASN A 476 30.49 -20.04 -1.81
C ASN A 476 29.86 -21.07 -2.76
N LYS A 477 30.60 -21.46 -3.79
CA LYS A 477 30.22 -22.59 -4.67
C LYS A 477 30.25 -23.84 -3.78
N GLY A 478 29.07 -24.42 -3.49
CA GLY A 478 28.94 -25.74 -2.90
C GLY A 478 29.44 -26.83 -3.86
#